data_74be793e5bfaae938a30e0b938e72dd1
#
_entry.id   74be793e5bfaae938a30e0b938e72dd1
#
_cell.length_a   1.000
_cell.length_b   1.000
_cell.length_c   1.000
_cell.angle_alpha   90.00
_cell.angle_beta   90.00
_cell.angle_gamma   90.00
#
_symmetry.space_group_name_H-M   'P 1'
#
loop_
_entity.id
_entity.type
_entity.pdbx_description
1 polymer ?
#
loop_
_entity_poly.entity_id
_entity_poly.type
_entity_poly.pdbx_seq_one_letter_code
_entity_poly.pdbx_strand_id
1 'polypeptide(L)'
;MNIIRIGIDIAKHVFYLHGVDAQGNTALRKKLQRHDLLAFFARLAPCLIAMEACSGSHYWGRELRKQGHDVRLISPQFVVAYRNNQKNDYNDAQAICEAASRANMRFVAIKSEEQQAALMVHRIREQCIAERTSKANQIRGHLHEFGVVVPQGVTKIIALLPSLLDDNNLPALLKSLLRDLLDDIHHINQRVDALDKQINAFVKTNDTANRLMTISGIGPITASALVATTGDPHLFKNSRQFTAWLGLVPKQFSSGGKTRLGGITKSGDGYLRKLLIQGARAVLFRSGTHTDQRSLWITQLRSRKPDNVVATALAAKLARTAWAIMTRDETYQVNHTGLTGA
;
A
#
# COMPACT_ATOMS: atom_id res chain seq x y z
N MET A 1 -2.72 21.36 35.11
CA MET A 1 -3.68 21.25 33.98
C MET A 1 -3.67 19.82 33.51
N ASN A 2 -4.83 19.19 33.43
CA ASN A 2 -4.92 17.78 32.99
C ASN A 2 -5.11 17.77 31.46
N ILE A 3 -4.04 17.46 30.72
CA ILE A 3 -4.09 17.36 29.26
C ILE A 3 -4.64 15.97 28.89
N ILE A 4 -5.74 15.91 28.17
CA ILE A 4 -6.35 14.65 27.74
C ILE A 4 -5.97 14.24 26.32
N ARG A 5 -5.63 15.22 25.46
CA ARG A 5 -5.32 14.97 24.06
C ARG A 5 -4.28 15.96 23.53
N ILE A 6 -3.31 15.46 22.74
CA ILE A 6 -2.28 16.26 22.08
C ILE A 6 -2.23 15.89 20.61
N GLY A 7 -2.28 16.92 19.74
CA GLY A 7 -1.91 16.78 18.31
C GLY A 7 -0.46 17.19 18.13
N ILE A 8 0.29 16.38 17.37
CA ILE A 8 1.69 16.65 17.05
C ILE A 8 1.84 16.75 15.53
N ASP A 9 2.32 17.89 15.06
CA ASP A 9 2.85 18.01 13.73
C ASP A 9 4.35 17.67 13.71
N ILE A 10 4.72 16.70 12.85
CA ILE A 10 6.06 16.10 12.82
C ILE A 10 6.86 16.70 11.66
N ALA A 11 7.89 17.45 11.99
CA ALA A 11 8.91 17.87 11.02
C ALA A 11 10.25 17.14 11.25
N LYS A 12 11.24 17.42 10.41
CA LYS A 12 12.54 16.73 10.46
C LYS A 12 13.28 16.97 11.77
N HIS A 13 13.30 18.20 12.25
CA HIS A 13 14.09 18.63 13.42
C HIS A 13 13.25 19.19 14.57
N VAL A 14 12.04 19.63 14.29
CA VAL A 14 11.19 20.35 15.22
C VAL A 14 9.79 19.79 15.19
N PHE A 15 9.13 19.71 16.33
CA PHE A 15 7.75 19.28 16.46
C PHE A 15 6.91 20.40 17.07
N TYR A 16 5.68 20.54 16.54
CA TYR A 16 4.71 21.48 17.08
C TYR A 16 3.59 20.70 17.77
N LEU A 17 3.30 21.09 19.00
CA LEU A 17 2.35 20.42 19.88
C LEU A 17 1.20 21.36 20.19
N HIS A 18 -0.02 20.83 20.08
CA HIS A 18 -1.25 21.46 20.54
C HIS A 18 -1.99 20.48 21.45
N GLY A 19 -2.19 20.83 22.72
CA GLY A 19 -2.86 19.99 23.69
C GLY A 19 -4.08 20.67 24.28
N VAL A 20 -5.10 19.86 24.59
CA VAL A 20 -6.37 20.33 25.18
C VAL A 20 -6.70 19.58 26.46
N ASP A 21 -7.45 20.26 27.34
CA ASP A 21 -8.04 19.69 28.54
C ASP A 21 -9.37 18.95 28.26
N ALA A 22 -10.05 18.48 29.31
CA ALA A 22 -11.32 17.76 29.21
C ALA A 22 -12.48 18.63 28.65
N GLN A 23 -12.39 19.94 28.77
CA GLN A 23 -13.37 20.89 28.27
C GLN A 23 -13.08 21.31 26.81
N GLY A 24 -11.92 20.88 26.26
CA GLY A 24 -11.47 21.26 24.93
C GLY A 24 -10.71 22.59 24.87
N ASN A 25 -10.41 23.20 26.01
CA ASN A 25 -9.62 24.43 26.07
C ASN A 25 -8.13 24.12 25.81
N THR A 26 -7.43 25.05 25.17
CA THR A 26 -6.00 24.92 24.92
C THR A 26 -5.22 24.92 26.24
N ALA A 27 -4.65 23.78 26.60
CA ALA A 27 -3.81 23.57 27.78
C ALA A 27 -2.32 23.54 27.45
N LEU A 28 -1.95 23.29 26.21
CA LEU A 28 -0.57 23.23 25.74
C LEU A 28 -0.44 23.77 24.32
N ARG A 29 0.50 24.69 24.12
CA ARG A 29 0.99 25.11 22.80
C ARG A 29 2.49 25.22 22.88
N LYS A 30 3.22 24.28 22.25
CA LYS A 30 4.66 24.17 22.43
C LYS A 30 5.36 23.76 21.15
N LYS A 31 6.58 24.27 20.98
CA LYS A 31 7.54 23.86 19.98
C LYS A 31 8.63 23.09 20.69
N LEU A 32 8.99 21.90 20.21
CA LEU A 32 10.06 21.05 20.77
C LEU A 32 11.09 20.71 19.71
N GLN A 33 12.34 20.63 20.12
CA GLN A 33 13.35 19.99 19.29
C GLN A 33 13.15 18.47 19.27
N ARG A 34 13.59 17.83 18.21
CA ARG A 34 13.44 16.37 18.03
C ARG A 34 13.95 15.55 19.21
N HIS A 35 15.09 15.93 19.78
CA HIS A 35 15.72 15.22 20.89
C HIS A 35 14.99 15.38 22.23
N ASP A 36 14.18 16.44 22.39
CA ASP A 36 13.46 16.72 23.63
C ASP A 36 12.12 15.98 23.73
N LEU A 37 11.61 15.44 22.61
CA LEU A 37 10.24 14.94 22.55
C LEU A 37 9.96 13.84 23.58
N LEU A 38 10.78 12.79 23.62
CA LEU A 38 10.56 11.66 24.53
C LEU A 38 10.69 12.05 26.00
N ALA A 39 11.68 12.92 26.32
CA ALA A 39 11.86 13.42 27.69
C ALA A 39 10.69 14.31 28.14
N PHE A 40 10.07 15.04 27.22
CA PHE A 40 8.89 15.82 27.51
C PHE A 40 7.68 14.93 27.81
N PHE A 41 7.40 13.91 26.96
CA PHE A 41 6.25 13.02 27.14
C PHE A 41 6.40 12.09 28.35
N ALA A 42 7.62 11.67 28.69
CA ALA A 42 7.88 10.86 29.89
C ALA A 42 7.46 11.55 31.20
N ARG A 43 7.31 12.88 31.20
CA ARG A 43 6.88 13.66 32.38
C ARG A 43 5.36 13.93 32.39
N LEU A 44 4.65 13.56 31.31
CA LEU A 44 3.21 13.78 31.21
C LEU A 44 2.46 12.50 31.64
N ALA A 45 1.32 12.72 32.29
CA ALA A 45 0.39 11.62 32.50
C ALA A 45 -0.07 11.02 31.15
N PRO A 46 -0.33 9.72 31.06
CA PRO A 46 -0.86 9.08 29.86
C PRO A 46 -2.05 9.83 29.28
N CYS A 47 -1.99 10.18 28.01
CA CYS A 47 -3.03 10.88 27.30
C CYS A 47 -3.12 10.37 25.85
N LEU A 48 -4.16 10.81 25.12
CA LEU A 48 -4.25 10.54 23.69
C LEU A 48 -3.29 11.44 22.92
N ILE A 49 -2.42 10.83 22.10
CA ILE A 49 -1.50 11.53 21.20
C ILE A 49 -1.88 11.22 19.77
N ALA A 50 -2.14 12.24 18.98
CA ALA A 50 -2.44 12.10 17.57
C ALA A 50 -1.32 12.70 16.71
N MET A 51 -1.03 12.04 15.60
CA MET A 51 -0.05 12.47 14.61
C MET A 51 -0.58 12.21 13.21
N GLU A 52 -0.14 13.01 12.25
CA GLU A 52 -0.37 12.71 10.84
C GLU A 52 0.46 11.48 10.42
N ALA A 53 -0.12 10.59 9.61
CA ALA A 53 0.56 9.41 9.08
C ALA A 53 1.55 9.81 7.96
N CYS A 54 2.67 10.39 8.36
CA CYS A 54 3.76 10.85 7.49
C CYS A 54 5.07 10.11 7.79
N SER A 55 6.17 10.57 7.20
CA SER A 55 7.51 10.01 7.45
C SER A 55 7.90 10.14 8.92
N GLY A 56 8.32 9.04 9.55
CA GLY A 56 8.72 8.98 10.96
C GLY A 56 7.58 8.77 11.95
N SER A 57 6.31 8.95 11.57
CA SER A 57 5.16 8.83 12.48
C SER A 57 5.06 7.45 13.13
N HIS A 58 5.37 6.37 12.42
CA HIS A 58 5.36 5.02 12.98
C HIS A 58 6.43 4.83 14.08
N TYR A 59 7.64 5.38 13.89
CA TYR A 59 8.69 5.37 14.90
C TYR A 59 8.22 6.08 16.17
N TRP A 60 7.77 7.33 16.04
CA TRP A 60 7.29 8.10 17.18
C TRP A 60 6.06 7.46 17.82
N GLY A 61 5.20 6.86 17.02
CA GLY A 61 4.05 6.13 17.51
C GLY A 61 4.45 4.95 18.39
N ARG A 62 5.47 4.19 18.03
CA ARG A 62 5.98 3.09 18.87
C ARG A 62 6.63 3.60 20.16
N GLU A 63 7.50 4.61 20.06
CA GLU A 63 8.20 5.15 21.22
C GLU A 63 7.25 5.77 22.26
N LEU A 64 6.26 6.54 21.81
CA LEU A 64 5.28 7.15 22.71
C LEU A 64 4.33 6.11 23.31
N ARG A 65 4.01 5.03 22.60
CA ARG A 65 3.26 3.89 23.17
C ARG A 65 4.03 3.16 24.26
N LYS A 66 5.36 3.01 24.13
CA LYS A 66 6.21 2.43 25.17
C LYS A 66 6.17 3.25 26.48
N GLN A 67 5.86 4.55 26.39
CA GLN A 67 5.67 5.44 27.54
C GLN A 67 4.23 5.41 28.12
N GLY A 68 3.35 4.56 27.60
CA GLY A 68 1.99 4.38 28.09
C GLY A 68 0.92 5.29 27.48
N HIS A 69 1.26 6.09 26.46
CA HIS A 69 0.28 6.97 25.81
C HIS A 69 -0.60 6.19 24.80
N ASP A 70 -1.88 6.60 24.63
CA ASP A 70 -2.74 6.15 23.53
C ASP A 70 -2.36 6.91 22.26
N VAL A 71 -1.62 6.28 21.37
CA VAL A 71 -1.10 6.93 20.17
C VAL A 71 -1.88 6.52 18.93
N ARG A 72 -2.35 7.51 18.17
CA ARG A 72 -3.15 7.32 16.97
C ARG A 72 -2.57 8.08 15.80
N LEU A 73 -2.51 7.43 14.63
CA LEU A 73 -2.10 8.06 13.37
C LEU A 73 -3.33 8.36 12.52
N ILE A 74 -3.35 9.53 11.89
CA ILE A 74 -4.45 10.00 11.03
C ILE A 74 -3.91 10.21 9.62
N SER A 75 -4.61 9.71 8.60
CA SER A 75 -4.23 9.98 7.22
C SER A 75 -4.32 11.47 6.90
N PRO A 76 -3.33 12.07 6.19
CA PRO A 76 -3.28 13.50 5.86
C PRO A 76 -4.59 14.05 5.28
N GLN A 77 -5.22 13.32 4.39
CA GLN A 77 -6.48 13.70 3.75
C GLN A 77 -7.63 13.96 4.73
N PHE A 78 -7.60 13.37 5.94
CA PHE A 78 -8.62 13.57 6.96
C PHE A 78 -8.29 14.71 7.91
N VAL A 79 -7.03 15.12 7.99
CA VAL A 79 -6.59 16.25 8.83
C VAL A 79 -6.91 17.58 8.15
N VAL A 80 -6.74 17.68 6.84
CA VAL A 80 -6.93 18.91 6.07
C VAL A 80 -8.29 19.58 6.32
N ALA A 81 -9.36 18.80 6.50
CA ALA A 81 -10.71 19.31 6.76
C ALA A 81 -10.85 20.05 8.10
N TYR A 82 -9.92 19.87 9.03
CA TYR A 82 -9.93 20.50 10.37
C TYR A 82 -8.94 21.65 10.50
N ARG A 83 -8.19 21.95 9.42
CA ARG A 83 -7.28 23.10 9.43
C ARG A 83 -8.07 24.39 9.34
N ASN A 84 -7.97 25.20 10.37
CA ASN A 84 -8.48 26.55 10.41
C ASN A 84 -7.40 27.53 9.95
N ASN A 85 -7.76 28.51 9.13
CA ASN A 85 -6.88 29.58 8.67
C ASN A 85 -5.74 29.14 7.74
N GLN A 86 -4.70 29.98 7.66
CA GLN A 86 -3.53 29.75 6.82
C GLN A 86 -2.69 28.57 7.32
N LYS A 87 -2.01 27.92 6.39
CA LYS A 87 -1.11 26.82 6.70
C LYS A 87 0.08 27.30 7.52
N ASN A 88 0.17 26.81 8.75
CA ASN A 88 1.35 26.91 9.59
C ASN A 88 1.38 25.72 10.57
N ASP A 89 2.55 25.36 11.05
CA ASP A 89 2.79 24.15 11.81
C ASP A 89 1.99 24.08 13.13
N TYR A 90 1.67 25.21 13.77
CA TYR A 90 0.79 25.23 14.95
C TYR A 90 -0.68 24.95 14.59
N ASN A 91 -1.15 25.49 13.46
CA ASN A 91 -2.50 25.21 12.99
C ASN A 91 -2.63 23.75 12.53
N ASP A 92 -1.56 23.16 11.99
CA ASP A 92 -1.50 21.76 11.61
C ASP A 92 -1.56 20.87 12.85
N ALA A 93 -0.80 21.16 13.91
CA ALA A 93 -0.89 20.45 15.19
C ALA A 93 -2.30 20.57 15.83
N GLN A 94 -2.93 21.74 15.76
CA GLN A 94 -4.29 21.96 16.23
C GLN A 94 -5.30 21.15 15.41
N ALA A 95 -5.18 21.14 14.08
CA ALA A 95 -6.05 20.36 13.19
C ALA A 95 -5.94 18.85 13.47
N ILE A 96 -4.73 18.33 13.74
CA ILE A 96 -4.50 16.94 14.14
C ILE A 96 -5.19 16.63 15.48
N CYS A 97 -5.06 17.54 16.46
CA CYS A 97 -5.69 17.40 17.77
C CYS A 97 -7.23 17.38 17.64
N GLU A 98 -7.80 18.28 16.84
CA GLU A 98 -9.23 18.34 16.59
C GLU A 98 -9.74 17.12 15.81
N ALA A 99 -9.05 16.69 14.75
CA ALA A 99 -9.39 15.50 13.98
C ALA A 99 -9.45 14.26 14.89
N ALA A 100 -8.52 14.12 15.83
CA ALA A 100 -8.46 12.98 16.75
C ALA A 100 -9.64 12.90 17.72
N SER A 101 -10.41 13.99 17.92
CA SER A 101 -11.59 14.01 18.79
C SER A 101 -12.81 13.33 18.18
N ARG A 102 -12.83 13.15 16.88
CA ARG A 102 -14.03 12.71 16.17
C ARG A 102 -14.27 11.21 16.32
N ALA A 103 -15.46 10.83 16.77
CA ALA A 103 -15.85 9.43 17.01
C ALA A 103 -15.72 8.53 15.75
N ASN A 104 -15.94 9.12 14.57
CA ASN A 104 -15.88 8.41 13.29
C ASN A 104 -14.52 8.54 12.57
N MET A 105 -13.47 9.06 13.24
CA MET A 105 -12.16 9.19 12.65
C MET A 105 -11.56 7.81 12.34
N ARG A 106 -10.97 7.70 11.15
CA ARG A 106 -10.29 6.48 10.70
C ARG A 106 -8.80 6.62 10.98
N PHE A 107 -8.32 5.80 11.90
CA PHE A 107 -6.91 5.78 12.26
C PHE A 107 -6.13 4.81 11.40
N VAL A 108 -4.84 5.11 11.25
CA VAL A 108 -3.86 4.24 10.57
C VAL A 108 -3.15 3.41 11.65
N ALA A 109 -3.04 2.10 11.45
CA ALA A 109 -2.28 1.23 12.34
C ALA A 109 -0.82 1.67 12.44
N ILE A 110 -0.30 1.73 13.67
CA ILE A 110 1.15 1.89 13.89
C ILE A 110 1.82 0.57 13.55
N LYS A 111 2.69 0.60 12.56
CA LYS A 111 3.40 -0.58 12.07
C LYS A 111 4.53 -0.97 13.00
N SER A 112 4.77 -2.28 13.15
CA SER A 112 5.98 -2.81 13.78
C SER A 112 7.23 -2.51 12.94
N GLU A 113 8.40 -2.74 13.51
CA GLU A 113 9.67 -2.59 12.78
C GLU A 113 9.78 -3.61 11.66
N GLU A 114 9.36 -4.85 11.89
CA GLU A 114 9.34 -5.90 10.89
C GLU A 114 8.38 -5.57 9.74
N GLN A 115 7.19 -5.04 10.03
CA GLN A 115 6.24 -4.59 8.99
C GLN A 115 6.82 -3.46 8.15
N GLN A 116 7.52 -2.49 8.79
CA GLN A 116 8.19 -1.42 8.06
C GLN A 116 9.35 -1.94 7.21
N ALA A 117 10.16 -2.86 7.74
CA ALA A 117 11.25 -3.49 6.99
C ALA A 117 10.71 -4.27 5.77
N ALA A 118 9.65 -5.07 5.95
CA ALA A 118 8.99 -5.76 4.83
C ALA A 118 8.49 -4.78 3.76
N LEU A 119 7.87 -3.66 4.15
CA LEU A 119 7.45 -2.62 3.20
C LEU A 119 8.62 -1.97 2.47
N MET A 120 9.79 -1.82 3.10
CA MET A 120 11.00 -1.33 2.42
C MET A 120 11.45 -2.29 1.32
N VAL A 121 11.42 -3.61 1.57
CA VAL A 121 11.73 -4.64 0.56
C VAL A 121 10.78 -4.49 -0.64
N HIS A 122 9.48 -4.35 -0.41
CA HIS A 122 8.51 -4.13 -1.48
C HIS A 122 8.76 -2.87 -2.29
N ARG A 123 9.07 -1.74 -1.62
CA ARG A 123 9.33 -0.46 -2.30
C ARG A 123 10.59 -0.52 -3.16
N ILE A 124 11.67 -1.09 -2.63
CA ILE A 124 12.93 -1.25 -3.37
C ILE A 124 12.70 -2.17 -4.58
N ARG A 125 11.98 -3.28 -4.37
CA ARG A 125 11.62 -4.20 -5.45
C ARG A 125 10.82 -3.53 -6.56
N GLU A 126 9.80 -2.74 -6.21
CA GLU A 126 8.97 -2.02 -7.17
C GLU A 126 9.80 -1.01 -7.98
N GLN A 127 10.72 -0.31 -7.31
CA GLN A 127 11.65 0.60 -7.97
C GLN A 127 12.57 -0.15 -8.95
N CYS A 128 13.15 -1.28 -8.56
CA CYS A 128 13.96 -2.12 -9.45
C CYS A 128 13.17 -2.59 -10.68
N ILE A 129 11.90 -3.00 -10.52
CA ILE A 129 11.03 -3.38 -11.65
C ILE A 129 10.77 -2.19 -12.60
N ALA A 130 10.53 -1.01 -12.05
CA ALA A 130 10.33 0.20 -12.85
C ALA A 130 11.61 0.58 -13.61
N GLU A 131 12.76 0.56 -12.95
CA GLU A 131 14.07 0.85 -13.54
C GLU A 131 14.41 -0.14 -14.66
N ARG A 132 14.24 -1.44 -14.43
CA ARG A 132 14.40 -2.48 -15.44
C ARG A 132 13.54 -2.21 -16.69
N THR A 133 12.29 -1.83 -16.49
CA THR A 133 11.36 -1.51 -17.58
C THR A 133 11.80 -0.27 -18.32
N SER A 134 12.28 0.75 -17.61
CA SER A 134 12.82 1.99 -18.21
C SER A 134 14.03 1.70 -19.09
N LYS A 135 15.02 0.93 -18.60
CA LYS A 135 16.19 0.53 -19.36
C LYS A 135 15.82 -0.29 -20.61
N ALA A 136 14.88 -1.22 -20.48
CA ALA A 136 14.38 -1.98 -21.61
C ALA A 136 13.69 -1.08 -22.67
N ASN A 137 12.98 -0.04 -22.26
CA ASN A 137 12.39 0.94 -23.18
C ASN A 137 13.46 1.81 -23.85
N GLN A 138 14.49 2.18 -23.09
CA GLN A 138 15.64 2.94 -23.59
C GLN A 138 16.39 2.17 -24.67
N ILE A 139 16.70 0.89 -24.44
CA ILE A 139 17.32 0.02 -25.46
C ILE A 139 16.48 -0.04 -26.74
N ARG A 140 15.17 -0.24 -26.60
CA ARG A 140 14.26 -0.24 -27.78
C ARG A 140 14.24 1.06 -28.53
N GLY A 141 14.21 2.20 -27.80
CA GLY A 141 14.25 3.52 -28.40
C GLY A 141 15.54 3.75 -29.20
N HIS A 142 16.69 3.45 -28.60
CA HIS A 142 17.97 3.61 -29.29
C HIS A 142 18.10 2.70 -30.51
N LEU A 143 17.73 1.43 -30.42
CA LEU A 143 17.79 0.51 -31.57
C LEU A 143 16.83 0.93 -32.69
N HIS A 144 15.69 1.53 -32.36
CA HIS A 144 14.74 2.02 -33.35
C HIS A 144 15.33 3.14 -34.23
N GLU A 145 16.19 4.02 -33.69
CA GLU A 145 16.89 5.06 -34.44
C GLU A 145 17.88 4.48 -35.47
N PHE A 146 18.26 3.21 -35.30
CA PHE A 146 19.11 2.46 -36.24
C PHE A 146 18.31 1.46 -37.10
N GLY A 147 16.98 1.61 -37.16
CA GLY A 147 16.09 0.76 -37.95
C GLY A 147 15.82 -0.62 -37.40
N VAL A 148 16.28 -0.93 -36.16
CA VAL A 148 16.09 -2.22 -35.49
C VAL A 148 14.88 -2.18 -34.61
N VAL A 149 13.87 -3.01 -34.93
CA VAL A 149 12.62 -3.13 -34.12
C VAL A 149 12.70 -4.33 -33.19
N VAL A 150 12.63 -4.08 -31.88
CA VAL A 150 12.65 -5.12 -30.85
C VAL A 150 11.25 -5.26 -30.21
N PRO A 151 10.70 -6.49 -30.13
CA PRO A 151 9.39 -6.74 -29.52
C PRO A 151 9.32 -6.30 -28.06
N GLN A 152 8.08 -6.08 -27.57
CA GLN A 152 7.85 -5.74 -26.16
C GLN A 152 8.27 -6.87 -25.21
N GLY A 153 8.79 -6.48 -24.04
CA GLY A 153 9.17 -7.36 -22.94
C GLY A 153 10.68 -7.40 -22.71
N VAL A 154 11.07 -7.37 -21.45
CA VAL A 154 12.49 -7.40 -21.03
C VAL A 154 13.17 -8.69 -21.49
N THR A 155 12.48 -9.83 -21.37
CA THR A 155 12.98 -11.16 -21.80
C THR A 155 13.32 -11.19 -23.29
N LYS A 156 12.58 -10.48 -24.13
CA LYS A 156 12.86 -10.39 -25.56
C LYS A 156 14.13 -9.60 -25.85
N ILE A 157 14.37 -8.53 -25.12
CA ILE A 157 15.61 -7.75 -25.20
C ILE A 157 16.81 -8.59 -24.79
N ILE A 158 16.74 -9.25 -23.62
CA ILE A 158 17.82 -10.08 -23.12
C ILE A 158 18.17 -11.19 -24.13
N ALA A 159 17.17 -11.78 -24.79
CA ALA A 159 17.39 -12.86 -25.76
C ALA A 159 17.96 -12.35 -27.09
N LEU A 160 17.54 -11.16 -27.57
CA LEU A 160 17.89 -10.67 -28.89
C LEU A 160 19.17 -9.81 -28.91
N LEU A 161 19.46 -9.11 -27.80
CA LEU A 161 20.54 -8.12 -27.77
C LEU A 161 21.92 -8.70 -28.02
N PRO A 162 22.31 -9.91 -27.54
CA PRO A 162 23.61 -10.51 -27.84
C PRO A 162 23.87 -10.64 -29.33
N SER A 163 22.91 -11.15 -30.11
CA SER A 163 23.06 -11.27 -31.58
C SER A 163 23.13 -9.94 -32.30
N LEU A 164 22.42 -8.90 -31.79
CA LEU A 164 22.50 -7.55 -32.35
C LEU A 164 23.85 -6.87 -32.04
N LEU A 165 24.49 -7.22 -30.95
CA LEU A 165 25.83 -6.72 -30.62
C LEU A 165 26.94 -7.29 -31.52
N ASP A 166 26.71 -8.45 -32.12
CA ASP A 166 27.61 -9.08 -33.10
C ASP A 166 27.40 -8.54 -34.50
N ASP A 167 26.28 -7.85 -34.78
CA ASP A 167 25.98 -7.26 -36.09
C ASP A 167 26.97 -6.11 -36.43
N ASN A 168 27.69 -6.23 -37.55
CA ASN A 168 28.68 -5.27 -37.97
C ASN A 168 28.09 -3.95 -38.48
N ASN A 169 26.78 -3.87 -38.74
CA ASN A 169 26.11 -2.66 -39.23
C ASN A 169 25.84 -1.62 -38.11
N LEU A 170 25.98 -1.99 -36.84
CA LEU A 170 25.78 -1.04 -35.74
C LEU A 170 27.10 -0.36 -35.33
N PRO A 171 27.10 0.97 -35.06
CA PRO A 171 28.27 1.70 -34.61
C PRO A 171 28.89 1.11 -33.33
N ALA A 172 30.21 1.08 -33.22
CA ALA A 172 30.91 0.53 -32.07
C ALA A 172 30.52 1.21 -30.73
N LEU A 173 30.33 2.53 -30.76
CA LEU A 173 29.88 3.28 -29.60
C LEU A 173 28.48 2.84 -29.13
N LEU A 174 27.54 2.63 -30.07
CA LEU A 174 26.21 2.15 -29.74
C LEU A 174 26.28 0.76 -29.10
N LYS A 175 27.06 -0.15 -29.67
CA LYS A 175 27.26 -1.50 -29.13
C LYS A 175 27.80 -1.48 -27.72
N SER A 176 28.77 -0.61 -27.40
CA SER A 176 29.29 -0.44 -26.03
C SER A 176 28.18 0.01 -25.07
N LEU A 177 27.43 1.05 -25.41
CA LEU A 177 26.32 1.55 -24.57
C LEU A 177 25.21 0.52 -24.39
N LEU A 178 24.90 -0.27 -25.41
CA LEU A 178 23.90 -1.34 -25.31
C LEU A 178 24.37 -2.50 -24.41
N ARG A 179 25.69 -2.83 -24.39
CA ARG A 179 26.25 -3.80 -23.42
C ARG A 179 26.08 -3.29 -21.99
N ASP A 180 26.46 -2.04 -21.72
CA ASP A 180 26.31 -1.45 -20.39
C ASP A 180 24.85 -1.48 -19.90
N LEU A 181 23.89 -1.15 -20.78
CA LEU A 181 22.46 -1.22 -20.46
C LEU A 181 21.96 -2.67 -20.23
N LEU A 182 22.50 -3.65 -20.94
CA LEU A 182 22.19 -5.06 -20.75
C LEU A 182 22.72 -5.55 -19.40
N ASP A 183 23.95 -5.20 -19.06
CA ASP A 183 24.57 -5.54 -17.77
C ASP A 183 23.79 -4.92 -16.61
N ASP A 184 23.35 -3.68 -16.75
CA ASP A 184 22.45 -3.04 -15.79
C ASP A 184 21.16 -3.85 -15.59
N ILE A 185 20.53 -4.32 -16.68
CA ILE A 185 19.32 -5.16 -16.59
C ILE A 185 19.62 -6.47 -15.86
N HIS A 186 20.78 -7.10 -16.11
CA HIS A 186 21.17 -8.32 -15.40
C HIS A 186 21.38 -8.08 -13.91
N HIS A 187 22.07 -7.01 -13.52
CA HIS A 187 22.24 -6.62 -12.12
C HIS A 187 20.90 -6.34 -11.42
N ILE A 188 19.98 -5.62 -12.10
CA ILE A 188 18.64 -5.36 -11.57
C ILE A 188 17.86 -6.67 -11.38
N ASN A 189 17.94 -7.63 -12.32
CA ASN A 189 17.30 -8.93 -12.19
C ASN A 189 17.81 -9.69 -10.96
N GLN A 190 19.13 -9.76 -10.79
CA GLN A 190 19.74 -10.41 -9.60
C GLN A 190 19.25 -9.75 -8.30
N ARG A 191 19.15 -8.42 -8.28
CA ARG A 191 18.63 -7.69 -7.11
C ARG A 191 17.16 -7.99 -6.85
N VAL A 192 16.33 -8.07 -7.89
CA VAL A 192 14.91 -8.45 -7.78
C VAL A 192 14.78 -9.86 -7.21
N ASP A 193 15.58 -10.82 -7.69
CA ASP A 193 15.57 -12.19 -7.21
C ASP A 193 15.98 -12.29 -5.73
N ALA A 194 16.97 -11.50 -5.31
CA ALA A 194 17.37 -11.42 -3.91
C ALA A 194 16.25 -10.85 -3.01
N LEU A 195 15.55 -9.81 -3.48
CA LEU A 195 14.40 -9.23 -2.77
C LEU A 195 13.21 -10.20 -2.72
N ASP A 196 12.98 -10.98 -3.78
CA ASP A 196 11.95 -12.03 -3.80
C ASP A 196 12.25 -13.14 -2.79
N LYS A 197 13.53 -13.52 -2.62
CA LYS A 197 13.95 -14.45 -1.56
C LYS A 197 13.65 -13.90 -0.16
N GLN A 198 13.89 -12.60 0.09
CA GLN A 198 13.56 -11.96 1.37
C GLN A 198 12.05 -11.94 1.63
N ILE A 199 11.24 -11.62 0.63
CA ILE A 199 9.77 -11.69 0.72
C ILE A 199 9.31 -13.11 1.06
N ASN A 200 9.84 -14.11 0.38
CA ASN A 200 9.51 -15.51 0.65
C ASN A 200 9.94 -15.95 2.05
N ALA A 201 11.08 -15.47 2.56
CA ALA A 201 11.53 -15.75 3.92
C ALA A 201 10.56 -15.12 4.95
N PHE A 202 10.15 -13.87 4.76
CA PHE A 202 9.14 -13.22 5.60
C PHE A 202 7.82 -13.99 5.63
N VAL A 203 7.35 -14.45 4.47
CA VAL A 203 6.10 -15.22 4.37
C VAL A 203 6.20 -16.53 5.15
N LYS A 204 7.31 -17.27 5.02
CA LYS A 204 7.51 -18.55 5.71
C LYS A 204 7.42 -18.45 7.23
N THR A 205 7.81 -17.32 7.80
CA THR A 205 7.80 -17.09 9.26
C THR A 205 6.53 -16.37 9.74
N ASN A 206 5.60 -16.03 8.84
CA ASN A 206 4.40 -15.27 9.18
C ASN A 206 3.13 -16.08 8.88
N ASP A 207 2.46 -16.55 9.92
CA ASP A 207 1.28 -17.42 9.81
C ASP A 207 0.13 -16.76 9.04
N THR A 208 -0.11 -15.47 9.25
CA THR A 208 -1.14 -14.73 8.53
C THR A 208 -0.84 -14.66 7.04
N ALA A 209 0.42 -14.43 6.66
CA ALA A 209 0.83 -14.44 5.26
C ALA A 209 0.67 -15.84 4.64
N ASN A 210 1.02 -16.89 5.38
CA ASN A 210 0.81 -18.28 4.94
C ASN A 210 -0.67 -18.59 4.70
N ARG A 211 -1.55 -18.19 5.63
CA ARG A 211 -3.00 -18.35 5.44
C ARG A 211 -3.53 -17.58 4.23
N LEU A 212 -3.04 -16.37 4.00
CA LEU A 212 -3.42 -15.58 2.83
C LEU A 212 -3.04 -16.24 1.50
N MET A 213 -1.94 -16.97 1.43
CA MET A 213 -1.52 -17.69 0.23
C MET A 213 -2.47 -18.85 -0.15
N THR A 214 -3.33 -19.32 0.75
CA THR A 214 -4.36 -20.31 0.41
C THR A 214 -5.42 -19.74 -0.54
N ILE A 215 -5.52 -18.41 -0.65
CA ILE A 215 -6.44 -17.74 -1.59
C ILE A 215 -5.85 -17.76 -2.99
N SER A 216 -6.48 -18.46 -3.93
CA SER A 216 -6.06 -18.41 -5.34
C SER A 216 -6.05 -16.97 -5.86
N GLY A 217 -4.91 -16.52 -6.38
CA GLY A 217 -4.66 -15.15 -6.82
C GLY A 217 -3.89 -14.30 -5.79
N ILE A 218 -3.58 -14.86 -4.62
CA ILE A 218 -2.69 -14.23 -3.64
C ILE A 218 -1.43 -15.08 -3.51
N GLY A 219 -0.34 -14.61 -4.10
CA GLY A 219 0.99 -15.20 -3.96
C GLY A 219 1.81 -14.52 -2.85
N PRO A 220 3.08 -14.95 -2.64
CA PRO A 220 3.93 -14.45 -1.56
C PRO A 220 4.06 -12.93 -1.52
N ILE A 221 4.25 -12.28 -2.68
CA ILE A 221 4.37 -10.83 -2.79
C ILE A 221 3.09 -10.13 -2.31
N THR A 222 1.92 -10.63 -2.71
CA THR A 222 0.64 -10.02 -2.31
C THR A 222 0.34 -10.29 -0.84
N ALA A 223 0.61 -11.50 -0.34
CA ALA A 223 0.38 -11.88 1.05
C ALA A 223 1.23 -11.05 2.02
N SER A 224 2.54 -10.97 1.76
CA SER A 224 3.47 -10.16 2.58
C SER A 224 3.13 -8.67 2.53
N ALA A 225 2.79 -8.13 1.36
CA ALA A 225 2.39 -6.74 1.22
C ALA A 225 1.09 -6.43 1.98
N LEU A 226 0.09 -7.34 1.96
CA LEU A 226 -1.15 -7.20 2.72
C LEU A 226 -0.87 -7.13 4.21
N VAL A 227 -0.11 -8.07 4.77
CA VAL A 227 0.24 -8.10 6.20
C VAL A 227 1.02 -6.86 6.61
N ALA A 228 2.05 -6.50 5.84
CA ALA A 228 2.90 -5.37 6.17
C ALA A 228 2.20 -4.01 6.05
N THR A 229 1.25 -3.86 5.11
CA THR A 229 0.54 -2.59 4.89
C THR A 229 -0.66 -2.43 5.81
N THR A 230 -1.45 -3.49 6.03
CA THR A 230 -2.69 -3.43 6.81
C THR A 230 -2.41 -3.13 8.27
N GLY A 231 -1.35 -3.70 8.84
CA GLY A 231 -1.07 -3.62 10.27
C GLY A 231 -2.12 -4.41 11.07
N ASP A 232 -3.07 -3.71 11.66
CA ASP A 232 -4.18 -4.33 12.39
C ASP A 232 -5.46 -4.36 11.52
N PRO A 233 -5.93 -5.54 11.07
CA PRO A 233 -7.14 -5.66 10.26
C PRO A 233 -8.43 -5.38 11.04
N HIS A 234 -8.42 -5.42 12.39
CA HIS A 234 -9.58 -5.14 13.24
C HIS A 234 -9.95 -3.65 13.30
N LEU A 235 -9.08 -2.74 12.81
CA LEU A 235 -9.41 -1.33 12.63
C LEU A 235 -10.50 -1.09 11.57
N PHE A 236 -10.78 -2.08 10.75
CA PHE A 236 -11.87 -2.02 9.76
C PHE A 236 -13.12 -2.73 10.31
N LYS A 237 -14.24 -2.03 10.36
CA LYS A 237 -15.52 -2.58 10.86
C LYS A 237 -16.00 -3.82 10.09
N ASN A 238 -15.64 -3.93 8.82
CA ASN A 238 -16.00 -5.03 7.94
C ASN A 238 -15.16 -5.06 6.66
N SER A 239 -15.27 -6.15 5.91
CA SER A 239 -14.53 -6.35 4.66
C SER A 239 -14.85 -5.31 3.56
N ARG A 240 -16.05 -4.70 3.58
CA ARG A 240 -16.42 -3.63 2.63
C ARG A 240 -15.63 -2.35 2.92
N GLN A 241 -15.46 -2.00 4.20
CA GLN A 241 -14.64 -0.86 4.60
C GLN A 241 -13.16 -1.07 4.24
N PHE A 242 -12.62 -2.28 4.43
CA PHE A 242 -11.28 -2.64 3.99
C PHE A 242 -11.11 -2.49 2.46
N THR A 243 -12.09 -2.97 1.68
CA THR A 243 -12.07 -2.85 0.22
C THR A 243 -12.18 -1.39 -0.24
N ALA A 244 -12.96 -0.57 0.46
CA ALA A 244 -13.05 0.86 0.22
C ALA A 244 -11.73 1.58 0.53
N TRP A 245 -11.05 1.20 1.61
CA TRP A 245 -9.72 1.69 1.95
C TRP A 245 -8.68 1.38 0.88
N LEU A 246 -8.78 0.22 0.21
CA LEU A 246 -7.92 -0.14 -0.94
C LEU A 246 -8.31 0.60 -2.23
N GLY A 247 -9.43 1.32 -2.24
CA GLY A 247 -9.92 2.03 -3.41
C GLY A 247 -10.45 1.13 -4.53
N LEU A 248 -10.91 -0.08 -4.19
CA LEU A 248 -11.49 -1.08 -5.09
C LEU A 248 -13.03 -1.01 -5.18
N VAL A 249 -13.65 -0.01 -4.54
CA VAL A 249 -15.09 0.23 -4.64
C VAL A 249 -15.39 1.31 -5.68
N PRO A 250 -16.56 1.26 -6.36
CA PRO A 250 -16.96 2.28 -7.30
C PRO A 250 -17.08 3.66 -6.64
N LYS A 251 -16.76 4.72 -7.39
CA LYS A 251 -17.19 6.08 -7.05
C LYS A 251 -18.72 6.14 -7.16
N GLN A 252 -19.35 6.78 -6.21
CA GLN A 252 -20.78 6.98 -6.21
C GLN A 252 -21.09 8.48 -6.29
N PHE A 253 -21.95 8.82 -7.21
CA PHE A 253 -22.54 10.17 -7.36
C PHE A 253 -24.03 9.98 -7.20
N SER A 254 -24.58 10.48 -6.10
CA SER A 254 -26.02 10.33 -5.81
C SER A 254 -26.58 11.71 -5.47
N SER A 255 -27.63 12.09 -6.18
CA SER A 255 -28.42 13.28 -5.89
C SER A 255 -29.89 13.01 -6.22
N GLY A 256 -30.82 13.52 -5.42
CA GLY A 256 -32.25 13.39 -5.67
C GLY A 256 -32.74 11.94 -5.83
N GLY A 257 -32.21 10.99 -5.04
CA GLY A 257 -32.58 9.58 -5.09
C GLY A 257 -32.02 8.78 -6.28
N LYS A 258 -31.29 9.42 -7.23
CA LYS A 258 -30.67 8.76 -8.37
C LYS A 258 -29.23 8.40 -8.04
N THR A 259 -28.88 7.09 -8.08
CA THR A 259 -27.52 6.58 -7.87
C THR A 259 -26.81 6.38 -9.19
N ARG A 260 -25.66 7.02 -9.39
CA ARG A 260 -24.76 6.80 -10.52
C ARG A 260 -23.42 6.28 -10.01
N LEU A 261 -23.03 5.08 -10.47
CA LEU A 261 -21.73 4.47 -10.15
C LEU A 261 -20.74 4.76 -11.29
N GLY A 262 -19.53 5.19 -10.92
CA GLY A 262 -18.41 5.39 -11.83
C GLY A 262 -17.37 4.27 -11.72
N GLY A 263 -16.16 4.53 -12.24
CA GLY A 263 -15.01 3.66 -12.02
C GLY A 263 -14.61 3.58 -10.54
N ILE A 264 -13.66 2.71 -10.19
CA ILE A 264 -13.19 2.57 -8.81
C ILE A 264 -12.59 3.88 -8.28
N THR A 265 -12.67 4.09 -6.96
CA THR A 265 -12.21 5.34 -6.31
C THR A 265 -10.71 5.57 -6.47
N LYS A 266 -9.91 4.51 -6.55
CA LYS A 266 -8.43 4.54 -6.56
C LYS A 266 -7.83 5.24 -5.34
N SER A 267 -8.61 5.51 -4.29
CA SER A 267 -8.12 5.99 -3.01
C SER A 267 -7.27 4.93 -2.31
N GLY A 268 -6.40 5.33 -1.39
CA GLY A 268 -5.56 4.42 -0.62
C GLY A 268 -4.37 3.84 -1.40
N ASP A 269 -3.88 2.67 -0.95
CA ASP A 269 -2.63 2.10 -1.42
C ASP A 269 -2.70 1.58 -2.86
N GLY A 270 -1.99 2.27 -3.78
CA GLY A 270 -1.91 1.92 -5.19
C GLY A 270 -1.15 0.63 -5.46
N TYR A 271 -0.15 0.31 -4.62
CA TYR A 271 0.65 -0.90 -4.76
C TYR A 271 -0.16 -2.15 -4.43
N LEU A 272 -0.85 -2.18 -3.28
CA LEU A 272 -1.73 -3.29 -2.92
C LEU A 272 -2.85 -3.48 -3.96
N ARG A 273 -3.45 -2.39 -4.42
CA ARG A 273 -4.48 -2.47 -5.47
C ARG A 273 -3.94 -3.07 -6.76
N LYS A 274 -2.72 -2.68 -7.18
CA LYS A 274 -2.03 -3.26 -8.34
C LYS A 274 -1.82 -4.77 -8.16
N LEU A 275 -1.29 -5.20 -7.02
CA LEU A 275 -1.05 -6.61 -6.73
C LEU A 275 -2.34 -7.45 -6.75
N LEU A 276 -3.40 -6.97 -6.11
CA LEU A 276 -4.69 -7.65 -6.08
C LEU A 276 -5.34 -7.75 -7.47
N ILE A 277 -5.22 -6.71 -8.31
CA ILE A 277 -5.71 -6.74 -9.69
C ILE A 277 -4.90 -7.73 -10.53
N GLN A 278 -3.57 -7.78 -10.37
CA GLN A 278 -2.73 -8.75 -11.08
C GLN A 278 -3.04 -10.19 -10.65
N GLY A 279 -3.21 -10.43 -9.36
CA GLY A 279 -3.66 -11.73 -8.85
C GLY A 279 -5.03 -12.13 -9.39
N ALA A 280 -5.96 -11.18 -9.46
CA ALA A 280 -7.28 -11.40 -10.06
C ALA A 280 -7.19 -11.72 -11.56
N ARG A 281 -6.32 -11.05 -12.32
CA ARG A 281 -6.08 -11.37 -13.74
C ARG A 281 -5.54 -12.79 -13.93
N ALA A 282 -4.62 -13.23 -13.09
CA ALA A 282 -4.09 -14.59 -13.14
C ALA A 282 -5.17 -15.65 -12.89
N VAL A 283 -6.09 -15.40 -11.96
CA VAL A 283 -7.26 -16.27 -11.72
C VAL A 283 -8.23 -16.22 -12.90
N LEU A 284 -8.52 -15.04 -13.44
CA LEU A 284 -9.41 -14.85 -14.58
C LEU A 284 -8.92 -15.62 -15.80
N PHE A 285 -7.63 -15.60 -16.08
CA PHE A 285 -7.04 -16.33 -17.20
C PHE A 285 -7.25 -17.85 -17.11
N ARG A 286 -7.25 -18.40 -15.88
CA ARG A 286 -7.42 -19.83 -15.62
C ARG A 286 -8.86 -20.25 -15.36
N SER A 287 -9.80 -19.31 -15.19
CA SER A 287 -11.19 -19.62 -14.76
C SER A 287 -11.98 -20.46 -15.74
N GLY A 288 -11.66 -20.43 -17.04
CA GLY A 288 -12.38 -21.21 -18.06
C GLY A 288 -12.20 -22.72 -17.94
N THR A 289 -11.23 -23.21 -17.19
CA THR A 289 -10.93 -24.64 -16.99
C THR A 289 -11.51 -25.20 -15.68
N HIS A 290 -12.14 -24.34 -14.84
CA HIS A 290 -12.65 -24.73 -13.53
C HIS A 290 -14.17 -24.54 -13.43
N THR A 291 -14.84 -25.42 -12.65
CA THR A 291 -16.29 -25.42 -12.44
C THR A 291 -16.71 -25.01 -11.03
N ASP A 292 -15.76 -24.51 -10.21
CA ASP A 292 -16.08 -24.00 -8.88
C ASP A 292 -16.96 -22.73 -8.94
N GLN A 293 -17.67 -22.45 -7.85
CA GLN A 293 -18.63 -21.36 -7.75
C GLN A 293 -18.05 -19.97 -8.15
N ARG A 294 -16.76 -19.75 -7.83
CA ARG A 294 -16.06 -18.50 -8.20
C ARG A 294 -15.82 -18.44 -9.71
N SER A 295 -15.40 -19.54 -10.32
CA SER A 295 -15.16 -19.64 -11.77
C SER A 295 -16.47 -19.49 -12.56
N LEU A 296 -17.56 -20.06 -12.09
CA LEU A 296 -18.90 -19.86 -12.67
C LEU A 296 -19.33 -18.37 -12.58
N TRP A 297 -19.13 -17.72 -11.42
CA TRP A 297 -19.41 -16.29 -11.26
C TRP A 297 -18.56 -15.43 -12.21
N ILE A 298 -17.26 -15.76 -12.40
CA ILE A 298 -16.38 -15.07 -13.34
C ILE A 298 -16.92 -15.19 -14.76
N THR A 299 -17.28 -16.41 -15.20
CA THR A 299 -17.82 -16.69 -16.54
C THR A 299 -19.11 -15.91 -16.79
N GLN A 300 -20.03 -15.93 -15.83
CA GLN A 300 -21.27 -15.14 -15.90
C GLN A 300 -21.01 -13.62 -15.96
N LEU A 301 -20.00 -13.13 -15.28
CA LEU A 301 -19.67 -11.69 -15.32
C LEU A 301 -18.99 -11.31 -16.65
N ARG A 302 -18.14 -12.17 -17.21
CA ARG A 302 -17.48 -11.98 -18.52
C ARG A 302 -18.47 -11.90 -19.68
N SER A 303 -19.61 -12.59 -19.61
CA SER A 303 -20.62 -12.52 -20.68
C SER A 303 -21.22 -11.11 -20.87
N ARG A 304 -21.06 -10.20 -19.90
CA ARG A 304 -21.68 -8.87 -19.90
C ARG A 304 -20.73 -7.72 -19.52
N LYS A 305 -19.47 -8.00 -19.20
CA LYS A 305 -18.49 -6.98 -18.81
C LYS A 305 -17.10 -7.29 -19.37
N PRO A 306 -16.33 -6.26 -19.78
CA PRO A 306 -14.95 -6.44 -20.24
C PRO A 306 -14.05 -7.03 -19.14
N ASP A 307 -13.02 -7.78 -19.52
CA ASP A 307 -12.09 -8.48 -18.62
C ASP A 307 -11.45 -7.57 -17.57
N ASN A 308 -11.13 -6.32 -17.88
CA ASN A 308 -10.58 -5.38 -16.90
C ASN A 308 -11.59 -5.03 -15.78
N VAL A 309 -12.88 -4.97 -16.08
CA VAL A 309 -13.94 -4.75 -15.10
C VAL A 309 -14.12 -6.00 -14.25
N VAL A 310 -14.11 -7.18 -14.87
CA VAL A 310 -14.18 -8.47 -14.16
C VAL A 310 -12.99 -8.66 -13.23
N ALA A 311 -11.76 -8.42 -13.71
CA ALA A 311 -10.56 -8.49 -12.89
C ALA A 311 -10.62 -7.52 -11.68
N THR A 312 -11.14 -6.31 -11.86
CA THR A 312 -11.31 -5.35 -10.77
C THR A 312 -12.35 -5.81 -9.74
N ALA A 313 -13.48 -6.34 -10.21
CA ALA A 313 -14.51 -6.90 -9.33
C ALA A 313 -14.00 -8.12 -8.55
N LEU A 314 -13.21 -8.98 -9.21
CA LEU A 314 -12.55 -10.12 -8.57
C LEU A 314 -11.51 -9.67 -7.55
N ALA A 315 -10.70 -8.65 -7.86
CA ALA A 315 -9.74 -8.06 -6.91
C ALA A 315 -10.44 -7.54 -5.64
N ALA A 316 -11.61 -6.90 -5.80
CA ALA A 316 -12.43 -6.49 -4.65
C ALA A 316 -12.95 -7.69 -3.83
N LYS A 317 -13.26 -8.81 -4.48
CA LYS A 317 -13.64 -10.07 -3.81
C LYS A 317 -12.45 -10.69 -3.08
N LEU A 318 -11.27 -10.74 -3.72
CA LEU A 318 -10.02 -11.19 -3.09
C LEU A 318 -9.68 -10.35 -1.85
N ALA A 319 -9.81 -9.04 -1.92
CA ALA A 319 -9.59 -8.15 -0.78
C ALA A 319 -10.52 -8.46 0.40
N ARG A 320 -11.81 -8.71 0.14
CA ARG A 320 -12.78 -9.08 1.20
C ARG A 320 -12.44 -10.42 1.83
N THR A 321 -12.07 -11.41 1.03
CA THR A 321 -11.65 -12.73 1.52
C THR A 321 -10.35 -12.61 2.33
N ALA A 322 -9.37 -11.82 1.85
CA ALA A 322 -8.13 -11.58 2.58
C ALA A 322 -8.38 -10.94 3.95
N TRP A 323 -9.27 -9.94 4.03
CA TRP A 323 -9.65 -9.33 5.30
C TRP A 323 -10.27 -10.36 6.26
N ALA A 324 -11.18 -11.21 5.78
CA ALA A 324 -11.82 -12.23 6.60
C ALA A 324 -10.79 -13.24 7.17
N ILE A 325 -9.81 -13.66 6.36
CA ILE A 325 -8.72 -14.56 6.82
C ILE A 325 -7.80 -13.86 7.83
N MET A 326 -7.49 -12.58 7.63
CA MET A 326 -6.67 -11.81 8.57
C MET A 326 -7.36 -11.59 9.93
N THR A 327 -8.70 -11.56 9.98
CA THR A 327 -9.46 -11.28 11.20
C THR A 327 -9.96 -12.52 11.94
N ARG A 328 -10.05 -13.69 11.26
CA ARG A 328 -10.64 -14.91 11.81
C ARG A 328 -9.64 -16.03 12.09
N ASP A 329 -8.38 -15.83 11.71
CA ASP A 329 -7.30 -16.84 11.81
C ASP A 329 -7.60 -18.17 11.10
N GLU A 330 -8.41 -18.13 10.04
CA GLU A 330 -8.84 -19.27 9.23
C GLU A 330 -8.03 -19.39 7.94
N THR A 331 -8.07 -20.57 7.31
CA THR A 331 -7.59 -20.78 5.94
C THR A 331 -8.73 -20.67 4.92
N TYR A 332 -8.40 -20.35 3.68
CA TYR A 332 -9.42 -20.24 2.63
C TYR A 332 -9.97 -21.60 2.24
N GLN A 333 -11.30 -21.73 2.29
CA GLN A 333 -12.05 -22.91 1.83
C GLN A 333 -12.84 -22.56 0.57
N VAL A 334 -12.61 -23.30 -0.52
CA VAL A 334 -13.21 -23.02 -1.85
C VAL A 334 -14.74 -23.07 -1.80
N ASN A 335 -15.31 -23.94 -0.97
CA ASN A 335 -16.76 -24.20 -0.89
C ASN A 335 -17.43 -23.59 0.35
N HIS A 336 -16.81 -22.59 1.00
CA HIS A 336 -17.43 -21.94 2.14
C HIS A 336 -18.65 -21.10 1.69
N THR A 337 -19.85 -21.65 1.88
CA THR A 337 -21.15 -21.02 1.56
C THR A 337 -21.60 -19.99 2.60
N GLY A 338 -20.82 -19.72 3.61
CA GLY A 338 -21.16 -18.92 4.79
C GLY A 338 -20.91 -17.42 4.67
N LEU A 339 -21.31 -16.75 3.60
CA LEU A 339 -21.39 -15.27 3.55
C LEU A 339 -22.71 -14.84 2.87
N THR A 340 -23.81 -15.39 3.33
CA THR A 340 -25.12 -14.77 3.22
C THR A 340 -25.40 -14.07 4.55
N GLY A 341 -25.43 -12.76 4.53
CA GLY A 341 -26.02 -11.97 5.61
C GLY A 341 -25.01 -11.19 6.48
N ALA A 342 -24.83 -9.94 6.17
CA ALA A 342 -25.12 -8.74 6.99
C ALA A 342 -24.77 -7.48 6.19
#